data_1b22140803165ef7e8710ae47e4c522e
#
_entry.id   1b22140803165ef7e8710ae47e4c522e
#
_cell.length_a   1.000
_cell.length_b   1.000
_cell.length_c   1.000
_cell.angle_alpha   90.00
_cell.angle_beta   90.00
_cell.angle_gamma   90.00
#
_symmetry.space_group_name_H-M   'P 1'
#
loop_
_entity.id
_entity.type
_entity.pdbx_description
1 polymer ?
#
loop_
_entity_poly.entity_id
_entity_poly.type
_entity_poly.pdbx_seq_one_letter_code
_entity_poly.pdbx_strand_id
1 'polypeptide(L)'
;MTEDGKLQAGAIPLRRADSGDLPRLVALQQAAYARNRALLGVEPIPLQADYTAIMRDMEVWLATEGDRFAGALILEPRADDLLIWSIASDPATQGVGLGRMLLAAAEERARQLGRTVVRLYTGTPLAHLVAWYGRHGFAVERIEALSDRSITHMIKHLGPPLEP
;
A
#
# COMPACT_ATOMS: atom_id res chain seq x y z
N MET A 1 -17.05 16.69 -9.53
CA MET A 1 -16.56 16.26 -8.22
C MET A 1 -16.86 14.77 -8.07
N THR A 2 -15.87 13.93 -8.29
CA THR A 2 -16.01 12.51 -8.02
C THR A 2 -16.04 12.35 -6.49
N GLU A 3 -17.19 11.97 -5.95
CA GLU A 3 -17.19 11.50 -4.57
C GLU A 3 -16.19 10.37 -4.45
N ASP A 4 -15.17 10.56 -3.61
CA ASP A 4 -14.31 9.45 -3.22
C ASP A 4 -15.22 8.38 -2.62
N GLY A 5 -15.30 7.23 -3.27
CA GLY A 5 -16.11 6.12 -2.77
C GLY A 5 -15.72 5.77 -1.35
N LYS A 6 -16.65 5.26 -0.58
CA LYS A 6 -16.36 4.78 0.77
C LYS A 6 -15.42 3.58 0.69
N LEU A 7 -14.38 3.60 1.50
CA LEU A 7 -13.38 2.55 1.56
C LEU A 7 -13.22 2.06 3.01
N GLN A 8 -13.06 0.75 3.18
CA GLN A 8 -12.91 0.14 4.50
C GLN A 8 -11.81 -0.92 4.47
N ALA A 9 -11.09 -1.05 5.57
CA ALA A 9 -10.22 -2.17 5.84
C ALA A 9 -10.93 -3.08 6.85
N GLY A 10 -11.62 -4.11 6.37
CA GLY A 10 -12.52 -4.91 7.19
C GLY A 10 -13.65 -4.04 7.74
N ALA A 11 -13.80 -3.98 9.07
CA ALA A 11 -14.76 -3.11 9.74
C ALA A 11 -14.22 -1.69 10.01
N ILE A 12 -12.95 -1.42 9.70
CA ILE A 12 -12.30 -0.14 9.97
C ILE A 12 -12.51 0.79 8.79
N PRO A 13 -13.21 1.93 8.94
CA PRO A 13 -13.35 2.87 7.85
C PRO A 13 -12.00 3.53 7.53
N LEU A 14 -11.72 3.70 6.25
CA LEU A 14 -10.57 4.45 5.77
C LEU A 14 -11.01 5.87 5.41
N ARG A 15 -10.19 6.83 5.76
CA ARG A 15 -10.38 8.22 5.35
C ARG A 15 -9.17 8.72 4.57
N ARG A 16 -9.41 9.69 3.71
CA ARG A 16 -8.31 10.38 3.02
C ARG A 16 -7.54 11.22 4.03
N ALA A 17 -6.21 11.14 3.93
CA ALA A 17 -5.31 11.96 4.75
C ALA A 17 -5.39 13.43 4.31
N ASP A 18 -5.21 14.33 5.25
CA ASP A 18 -5.02 15.75 5.00
C ASP A 18 -3.63 16.21 5.48
N SER A 19 -3.29 17.48 5.25
CA SER A 19 -1.96 18.00 5.58
C SER A 19 -1.63 17.92 7.06
N GLY A 20 -2.62 17.92 7.93
CA GLY A 20 -2.44 17.78 9.38
C GLY A 20 -1.99 16.38 9.80
N ASP A 21 -2.20 15.39 8.94
CA ASP A 21 -1.82 13.99 9.21
C ASP A 21 -0.35 13.70 8.89
N LEU A 22 0.35 14.60 8.20
CA LEU A 22 1.68 14.35 7.65
C LEU A 22 2.71 13.86 8.71
N PRO A 23 2.86 14.51 9.89
CA PRO A 23 3.84 14.03 10.88
C PRO A 23 3.54 12.61 11.38
N ARG A 24 2.27 12.28 11.59
CA ARG A 24 1.85 10.97 12.08
C ARG A 24 1.98 9.91 10.99
N LEU A 25 1.72 10.27 9.73
CA LEU A 25 1.95 9.38 8.58
C LEU A 25 3.43 9.01 8.47
N VAL A 26 4.32 9.99 8.55
CA VAL A 26 5.78 9.74 8.49
C VAL A 26 6.21 8.82 9.63
N ALA A 27 5.73 9.07 10.84
CA ALA A 27 6.05 8.23 12.00
C ALA A 27 5.56 6.78 11.82
N LEU A 28 4.37 6.59 11.28
CA LEU A 28 3.83 5.26 10.98
C LEU A 28 4.68 4.53 9.94
N GLN A 29 5.04 5.22 8.86
CA GLN A 29 5.87 4.63 7.80
C GLN A 29 7.25 4.23 8.32
N GLN A 30 7.87 5.06 9.15
CA GLN A 30 9.13 4.72 9.79
C GLN A 30 9.02 3.49 10.68
N ALA A 31 7.99 3.42 11.52
CA ALA A 31 7.77 2.28 12.40
C ALA A 31 7.51 0.99 11.60
N ALA A 32 6.74 1.07 10.51
CA ALA A 32 6.38 -0.09 9.71
C ALA A 32 7.55 -0.65 8.89
N TYR A 33 8.41 0.22 8.35
CA TYR A 33 9.45 -0.19 7.39
C TYR A 33 10.85 -0.30 7.98
N ALA A 34 11.12 0.25 9.18
CA ALA A 34 12.46 0.24 9.76
C ALA A 34 13.06 -1.18 9.88
N ARG A 35 12.24 -2.16 10.19
CA ARG A 35 12.67 -3.56 10.31
C ARG A 35 13.19 -4.17 8.99
N ASN A 36 12.84 -3.59 7.86
CA ASN A 36 13.27 -4.10 6.56
C ASN A 36 14.71 -3.70 6.22
N ARG A 37 15.31 -2.74 6.93
CA ARG A 37 16.69 -2.30 6.68
C ARG A 37 17.69 -3.46 6.70
N ALA A 38 17.58 -4.32 7.71
CA ALA A 38 18.52 -5.43 7.88
C ALA A 38 18.44 -6.42 6.72
N LEU A 39 17.24 -6.73 6.23
CA LEU A 39 17.02 -7.66 5.13
C LEU A 39 17.42 -7.06 3.78
N LEU A 40 17.18 -5.77 3.59
CA LEU A 40 17.48 -5.08 2.34
C LEU A 40 18.96 -4.72 2.20
N GLY A 41 19.65 -4.45 3.30
CA GLY A 41 21.00 -3.90 3.29
C GLY A 41 21.09 -2.45 2.85
N VAL A 42 19.96 -1.82 2.57
CA VAL A 42 19.82 -0.41 2.18
C VAL A 42 18.60 0.19 2.85
N GLU A 43 18.50 1.51 2.86
CA GLU A 43 17.33 2.21 3.41
C GLU A 43 16.09 1.87 2.56
N PRO A 44 14.98 1.42 3.18
CA PRO A 44 13.73 1.19 2.46
C PRO A 44 13.26 2.44 1.72
N ILE A 45 12.75 2.28 0.50
CA ILE A 45 12.24 3.39 -0.30
C ILE A 45 11.22 4.24 0.46
N PRO A 46 10.24 3.66 1.19
CA PRO A 46 9.28 4.47 1.95
C PRO A 46 9.91 5.35 3.03
N LEU A 47 11.13 5.08 3.46
CA LEU A 47 11.84 5.90 4.46
C LEU A 47 12.66 7.03 3.84
N GLN A 48 12.84 7.02 2.52
CA GLN A 48 13.56 8.05 1.77
C GLN A 48 12.61 8.98 0.99
N ALA A 49 11.32 8.68 0.98
CA ALA A 49 10.34 9.36 0.15
C ALA A 49 9.98 10.76 0.69
N ASP A 50 9.62 11.65 -0.23
CA ASP A 50 9.04 12.95 0.08
C ASP A 50 7.53 12.83 0.30
N TYR A 51 7.10 12.77 1.55
CA TYR A 51 5.70 12.58 1.89
C TYR A 51 4.82 13.81 1.60
N THR A 52 5.41 14.99 1.49
CA THR A 52 4.67 16.17 1.02
C THR A 52 4.24 15.99 -0.43
N ALA A 53 5.16 15.51 -1.26
CA ALA A 53 4.87 15.20 -2.67
C ALA A 53 3.86 14.04 -2.79
N ILE A 54 4.01 13.00 -1.98
CA ILE A 54 3.09 11.86 -1.96
C ILE A 54 1.67 12.30 -1.61
N MET A 55 1.52 13.15 -0.59
CA MET A 55 0.22 13.69 -0.18
C MET A 55 -0.44 14.51 -1.29
N ARG A 56 0.37 15.20 -2.11
CA ARG A 56 -0.13 15.99 -3.24
C ARG A 56 -0.52 15.13 -4.44
N ASP A 57 0.28 14.11 -4.75
CA ASP A 57 0.24 13.42 -6.05
C ASP A 57 -0.43 12.03 -5.98
N MET A 58 -0.54 11.44 -4.81
CA MET A 58 -1.11 10.11 -4.60
C MET A 58 -2.32 10.15 -3.69
N GLU A 59 -3.03 9.03 -3.61
CA GLU A 59 -4.10 8.85 -2.63
C GLU A 59 -3.51 8.24 -1.36
N VAL A 60 -3.69 8.91 -0.24
CA VAL A 60 -3.30 8.39 1.08
C VAL A 60 -4.56 8.13 1.89
N TRP A 61 -4.78 6.87 2.23
CA TRP A 61 -5.92 6.42 3.02
C TRP A 61 -5.43 5.96 4.39
N LEU A 62 -6.09 6.41 5.45
CA LEU A 62 -5.72 6.10 6.82
C LEU A 62 -6.77 5.23 7.50
N ALA A 63 -6.31 4.15 8.13
CA ALA A 63 -7.12 3.37 9.05
C ALA A 63 -6.92 3.94 10.46
N THR A 64 -7.97 4.52 11.02
CA THR A 64 -7.91 5.16 12.33
C THR A 64 -8.78 4.42 13.33
N GLU A 65 -8.28 4.26 14.54
CA GLU A 65 -9.02 3.76 15.69
C GLU A 65 -8.90 4.80 16.81
N GLY A 66 -9.94 5.62 16.98
CA GLY A 66 -9.86 6.79 17.87
C GLY A 66 -8.82 7.77 17.36
N ASP A 67 -7.88 8.18 18.21
CA ASP A 67 -6.79 9.08 17.85
C ASP A 67 -5.57 8.37 17.28
N ARG A 68 -5.64 7.04 17.12
CA ARG A 68 -4.52 6.23 16.71
C ARG A 68 -4.59 5.88 15.22
N PHE A 69 -3.44 5.97 14.52
CA PHE A 69 -3.29 5.43 13.18
C PHE A 69 -2.91 3.95 13.28
N ALA A 70 -3.84 3.07 12.91
CA ALA A 70 -3.58 1.64 12.88
C ALA A 70 -2.84 1.23 11.61
N GLY A 71 -3.07 1.92 10.50
CA GLY A 71 -2.42 1.63 9.23
C GLY A 71 -2.65 2.69 8.18
N ALA A 72 -1.91 2.58 7.09
CA ALA A 72 -2.03 3.47 5.94
C ALA A 72 -1.92 2.68 4.64
N LEU A 73 -2.67 3.13 3.64
CA LEU A 73 -2.67 2.62 2.28
C LEU A 73 -2.36 3.79 1.34
N ILE A 74 -1.29 3.70 0.60
CA ILE A 74 -0.89 4.72 -0.36
C ILE A 74 -1.01 4.15 -1.76
N LEU A 75 -1.83 4.80 -2.59
CA LEU A 75 -2.18 4.34 -3.92
C LEU A 75 -1.84 5.40 -4.95
N GLU A 76 -1.35 4.97 -6.09
CA GLU A 76 -1.18 5.82 -7.27
C GLU A 76 -2.10 5.33 -8.38
N PRO A 77 -3.25 5.99 -8.61
CA PRO A 77 -4.08 5.71 -9.77
C PRO A 77 -3.33 6.13 -11.04
N ARG A 78 -3.19 5.18 -11.98
CA ARG A 78 -2.56 5.42 -13.27
C ARG A 78 -3.57 5.19 -14.39
N ALA A 79 -3.20 5.45 -15.64
CA ALA A 79 -4.13 5.36 -16.77
C ALA A 79 -4.73 3.96 -16.92
N ASP A 80 -3.91 2.90 -16.75
CA ASP A 80 -4.31 1.53 -17.04
C ASP A 80 -4.37 0.63 -15.81
N ASP A 81 -3.87 1.08 -14.67
CA ASP A 81 -3.82 0.29 -13.45
C ASP A 81 -3.92 1.13 -12.19
N LEU A 82 -3.91 0.46 -11.06
CA LEU A 82 -3.70 1.06 -9.75
C LEU A 82 -2.41 0.51 -9.17
N LEU A 83 -1.46 1.39 -8.84
CA LEU A 83 -0.26 0.99 -8.12
C LEU A 83 -0.51 1.09 -6.62
N ILE A 84 -0.28 -0.01 -5.90
CA ILE A 84 -0.16 0.03 -4.45
C ILE A 84 1.28 0.44 -4.14
N TRP A 85 1.46 1.71 -3.75
CA TRP A 85 2.78 2.23 -3.43
C TRP A 85 3.24 1.79 -2.03
N SER A 86 2.31 1.72 -1.07
CA SER A 86 2.61 1.28 0.30
C SER A 86 1.39 0.72 0.98
N ILE A 87 1.58 -0.39 1.69
CA ILE A 87 0.68 -0.90 2.72
C ILE A 87 1.49 -0.93 4.00
N ALA A 88 1.07 -0.17 4.99
CA ALA A 88 1.74 -0.09 6.28
C ALA A 88 0.76 -0.30 7.42
N SER A 89 1.15 -1.12 8.38
CA SER A 89 0.42 -1.26 9.64
C SER A 89 1.33 -0.94 10.81
N ASP A 90 0.74 -0.34 11.85
CA ASP A 90 1.46 -0.11 13.10
C ASP A 90 1.92 -1.47 13.64
N PRO A 91 3.22 -1.64 13.98
CA PRO A 91 3.70 -2.90 14.55
C PRO A 91 2.91 -3.38 15.77
N ALA A 92 2.32 -2.47 16.54
CA ALA A 92 1.49 -2.81 17.68
C ALA A 92 0.13 -3.43 17.30
N THR A 93 -0.28 -3.32 16.02
CA THR A 93 -1.53 -3.92 15.52
C THR A 93 -1.30 -5.18 14.69
N GLN A 94 -0.09 -5.70 14.67
CA GLN A 94 0.21 -6.93 13.92
C GLN A 94 -0.52 -8.13 14.52
N GLY A 95 -0.91 -9.07 13.63
CA GLY A 95 -1.64 -10.28 14.02
C GLY A 95 -3.15 -10.16 13.94
N VAL A 96 -3.71 -8.97 13.67
CA VAL A 96 -5.16 -8.78 13.49
C VAL A 96 -5.61 -8.81 12.02
N GLY A 97 -4.71 -9.06 11.08
CA GLY A 97 -5.02 -9.17 9.65
C GLY A 97 -5.24 -7.82 8.96
N LEU A 98 -4.76 -6.72 9.52
CA LEU A 98 -4.95 -5.38 8.94
C LEU A 98 -4.29 -5.26 7.56
N GLY A 99 -3.10 -5.82 7.36
CA GLY A 99 -2.43 -5.81 6.05
C GLY A 99 -3.30 -6.44 4.96
N ARG A 100 -3.90 -7.59 5.24
CA ARG A 100 -4.81 -8.27 4.33
C ARG A 100 -6.06 -7.43 4.05
N MET A 101 -6.59 -6.77 5.07
CA MET A 101 -7.75 -5.89 4.93
C MET A 101 -7.43 -4.65 4.11
N LEU A 102 -6.24 -4.07 4.28
CA LEU A 102 -5.77 -2.95 3.47
C LEU A 102 -5.55 -3.37 2.01
N LEU A 103 -5.04 -4.57 1.78
CA LEU A 103 -4.88 -5.10 0.42
C LEU A 103 -6.24 -5.25 -0.28
N ALA A 104 -7.24 -5.79 0.42
CA ALA A 104 -8.60 -5.89 -0.11
C ALA A 104 -9.21 -4.52 -0.40
N ALA A 105 -8.93 -3.52 0.45
CA ALA A 105 -9.37 -2.15 0.23
C ALA A 105 -8.74 -1.53 -1.03
N ALA A 106 -7.47 -1.83 -1.31
CA ALA A 106 -6.81 -1.38 -2.54
C ALA A 106 -7.49 -1.97 -3.79
N GLU A 107 -7.85 -3.24 -3.76
CA GLU A 107 -8.55 -3.89 -4.87
C GLU A 107 -9.95 -3.29 -5.06
N GLU A 108 -10.65 -2.99 -3.98
CA GLU A 108 -11.95 -2.30 -4.05
C GLU A 108 -11.80 -0.91 -4.64
N ARG A 109 -10.76 -0.16 -4.25
CA ARG A 109 -10.50 1.15 -4.83
C ARG A 109 -10.22 1.06 -6.33
N ALA A 110 -9.47 0.04 -6.77
CA ALA A 110 -9.24 -0.20 -8.19
C ALA A 110 -10.56 -0.39 -8.94
N ARG A 111 -11.48 -1.17 -8.39
CA ARG A 111 -12.82 -1.37 -8.98
C ARG A 111 -13.61 -0.08 -9.06
N GLN A 112 -13.61 0.72 -8.00
CA GLN A 112 -14.27 2.03 -7.99
C GLN A 112 -13.75 2.94 -9.10
N LEU A 113 -12.45 2.85 -9.40
CA LEU A 113 -11.79 3.63 -10.44
C LEU A 113 -11.88 3.00 -11.84
N GLY A 114 -12.58 1.86 -11.97
CA GLY A 114 -12.69 1.15 -13.24
C GLY A 114 -11.39 0.48 -13.70
N ARG A 115 -10.50 0.17 -12.76
CA ARG A 115 -9.24 -0.51 -13.05
C ARG A 115 -9.37 -2.01 -12.83
N THR A 116 -8.85 -2.80 -13.75
CA THR A 116 -8.87 -4.26 -13.68
C THR A 116 -7.50 -4.84 -13.34
N VAL A 117 -6.49 -4.01 -13.21
CA VAL A 117 -5.11 -4.41 -12.91
C VAL A 117 -4.61 -3.64 -11.71
N VAL A 118 -4.06 -4.37 -10.75
CA VAL A 118 -3.37 -3.81 -9.59
C VAL A 118 -1.92 -4.26 -9.64
N ARG A 119 -1.01 -3.32 -9.45
CA ARG A 119 0.43 -3.58 -9.40
C ARG A 119 1.02 -3.10 -8.09
N LEU A 120 2.14 -3.71 -7.73
CA LEU A 120 2.97 -3.28 -6.61
C LEU A 120 4.42 -3.65 -6.89
N TYR A 121 5.33 -3.11 -6.10
CA TYR A 121 6.69 -3.61 -6.05
C TYR A 121 7.18 -3.70 -4.62
N THR A 122 8.11 -4.60 -4.37
CA THR A 122 8.74 -4.80 -3.07
C THR A 122 10.23 -5.11 -3.27
N GLY A 123 11.03 -4.92 -2.23
CA GLY A 123 12.44 -5.28 -2.30
C GLY A 123 12.61 -6.78 -2.55
N THR A 124 13.44 -7.14 -3.53
CA THR A 124 13.66 -8.54 -3.89
C THR A 124 14.13 -9.41 -2.70
N PRO A 125 14.98 -8.91 -1.77
CA PRO A 125 15.37 -9.70 -0.60
C PRO A 125 14.23 -9.97 0.40
N LEU A 126 13.09 -9.28 0.28
CA LEU A 126 11.94 -9.50 1.15
C LEU A 126 11.09 -10.67 0.64
N ALA A 127 11.70 -11.86 0.60
CA ALA A 127 11.07 -13.06 0.04
C ALA A 127 9.75 -13.42 0.73
N HIS A 128 9.62 -13.15 2.03
CA HIS A 128 8.40 -13.39 2.79
C HIS A 128 7.24 -12.51 2.31
N LEU A 129 7.52 -11.29 1.87
CA LEU A 129 6.49 -10.40 1.30
C LEU A 129 6.07 -10.86 -0.10
N VAL A 130 7.02 -11.25 -0.94
CA VAL A 130 6.72 -11.80 -2.26
C VAL A 130 5.80 -13.02 -2.12
N ALA A 131 6.12 -13.92 -1.18
CA ALA A 131 5.29 -15.09 -0.89
C ALA A 131 3.90 -14.69 -0.37
N TRP A 132 3.83 -13.71 0.51
CA TRP A 132 2.58 -13.21 1.07
C TRP A 132 1.67 -12.63 -0.01
N TYR A 133 2.20 -11.79 -0.88
CA TYR A 133 1.45 -11.26 -2.01
C TYR A 133 1.03 -12.37 -2.98
N GLY A 134 1.90 -13.36 -3.20
CA GLY A 134 1.59 -14.53 -4.02
C GLY A 134 0.36 -15.29 -3.52
N ARG A 135 0.25 -15.45 -2.20
CA ARG A 135 -0.93 -16.09 -1.58
C ARG A 135 -2.21 -15.27 -1.74
N HIS A 136 -2.09 -13.99 -2.06
CA HIS A 136 -3.22 -13.09 -2.29
C HIS A 136 -3.49 -12.82 -3.77
N GLY A 137 -2.94 -13.66 -4.64
CA GLY A 137 -3.26 -13.65 -6.07
C GLY A 137 -2.34 -12.80 -6.94
N PHE A 138 -1.26 -12.25 -6.39
CA PHE A 138 -0.26 -11.54 -7.17
C PHE A 138 0.79 -12.50 -7.74
N ALA A 139 1.22 -12.22 -8.96
CA ALA A 139 2.31 -12.95 -9.61
C ALA A 139 3.50 -12.01 -9.85
N VAL A 140 4.70 -12.54 -9.84
CA VAL A 140 5.89 -11.78 -10.22
C VAL A 140 5.82 -11.47 -11.71
N GLU A 141 5.92 -10.18 -12.06
CA GLU A 141 5.91 -9.71 -13.43
C GLU A 141 7.33 -9.54 -13.96
N ARG A 142 8.21 -8.93 -13.16
CA ARG A 142 9.62 -8.73 -13.48
C ARG A 142 10.43 -8.36 -12.25
N ILE A 143 11.74 -8.51 -12.35
CA ILE A 143 12.70 -8.05 -11.35
C ILE A 143 13.53 -6.95 -12.00
N GLU A 144 13.65 -5.84 -11.31
CA GLU A 144 14.40 -4.67 -11.77
C GLU A 144 15.61 -4.43 -10.88
N ALA A 145 16.80 -4.45 -11.49
CA ALA A 145 18.03 -4.10 -10.78
C ALA A 145 18.23 -2.57 -10.85
N LEU A 146 18.29 -1.94 -9.69
CA LEU A 146 18.67 -0.53 -9.53
C LEU A 146 20.13 -0.43 -9.11
N SER A 147 20.68 0.78 -9.03
CA SER A 147 22.10 0.97 -8.71
C SER A 147 22.50 0.44 -7.34
N ASP A 148 21.60 0.48 -6.36
CA ASP A 148 21.85 0.11 -4.96
C ASP A 148 20.95 -1.02 -4.45
N ARG A 149 20.01 -1.49 -5.26
CA ARG A 149 19.01 -2.50 -4.84
C ARG A 149 18.37 -3.20 -6.02
N SER A 150 17.61 -4.24 -5.70
CA SER A 150 16.74 -4.93 -6.64
C SER A 150 15.32 -4.91 -6.13
N ILE A 151 14.36 -4.65 -7.03
CA ILE A 151 12.94 -4.65 -6.70
C ILE A 151 12.20 -5.69 -7.55
N THR A 152 11.20 -6.30 -6.95
CA THR A 152 10.33 -7.30 -7.59
C THR A 152 8.99 -6.65 -7.84
N HIS A 153 8.62 -6.56 -9.12
CA HIS A 153 7.32 -6.06 -9.55
C HIS A 153 6.31 -7.20 -9.60
N MET A 154 5.13 -6.96 -9.04
CA MET A 154 4.06 -7.95 -8.98
C MET A 154 2.77 -7.38 -9.54
N ILE A 155 1.94 -8.26 -10.10
CA ILE A 155 0.70 -7.91 -10.77
C ILE A 155 -0.42 -8.84 -10.35
N LYS A 156 -1.63 -8.28 -10.21
CA LYS A 156 -2.86 -9.04 -10.05
C LYS A 156 -3.90 -8.52 -11.03
N HIS A 157 -4.50 -9.42 -11.79
CA HIS A 157 -5.65 -9.13 -12.62
C HIS A 157 -6.92 -9.35 -11.80
N LEU A 158 -7.71 -8.30 -11.63
CA LEU A 158 -9.03 -8.40 -11.02
C LEU A 158 -9.99 -8.98 -12.04
N GLY A 159 -10.89 -9.83 -11.60
CA GLY A 159 -11.96 -10.32 -12.47
C GLY A 159 -12.83 -9.17 -13.00
N PRO A 160 -13.70 -9.44 -14.00
CA PRO A 160 -14.65 -8.43 -14.46
C PRO A 160 -15.50 -7.95 -13.28
N PRO A 161 -15.97 -6.68 -13.31
CA PRO A 161 -16.86 -6.20 -12.25
C PRO A 161 -18.04 -7.13 -12.12
N LEU A 162 -18.41 -7.44 -10.88
CA LEU A 162 -19.64 -8.21 -10.63
C LEU A 162 -20.79 -7.38 -11.20
N GLU A 163 -21.50 -7.93 -12.17
CA GLU A 163 -22.72 -7.31 -12.66
C GLU A 163 -23.73 -7.21 -11.51
N PRO A 164 -24.45 -6.06 -11.39
CA PRO A 164 -25.42 -5.86 -10.33
C PRO A 164 -26.60 -6.84 -10.41
#